data_a8da0449c742b2272c31ebe843a2e6aa
#
_entry.id   a8da0449c742b2272c31ebe843a2e6aa
#
_cell.length_a   1.000
_cell.length_b   1.000
_cell.length_c   1.000
_cell.angle_alpha   90.00
_cell.angle_beta   90.00
_cell.angle_gamma   90.00
#
_symmetry.space_group_name_H-M   'P 1'
#
loop_
_entity.id
_entity.type
_entity.pdbx_description
1 polymer ?
#
loop_
_entity_poly.entity_id
_entity_poly.type
_entity_poly.pdbx_seq_one_letter_code
_entity_poly.pdbx_strand_id
1 'polypeptide(L)'
;MRTVALIALIMLACTPAHSAYIPRDRELQREPLYFYPALGVEGHPKAGVFFLGNDLGFWQAHQKLAERLASHGYAVVGFDVKKFLDQLPDSALLRDSVLAHDVPPLIKRSLHELGADHLPIVIAGHSFGADIALWTEANAPIPGVVGVLALGPTRRDHPAITIRDQMNSGEPTEPGSFAVDEQIRNTPPKVHIALMRGASDKERTSDRGFIAAGGSRMSYTVIPFASHSLKSLIIAGPMIERALDHLVATD
;
A
#
# COMPACT_ATOMS: atom_id res chain seq x y z
N MET A 1 60.72 17.88 7.71
CA MET A 1 59.28 17.73 8.10
C MET A 1 58.56 17.03 6.94
N ARG A 2 58.18 15.79 7.13
CA ARG A 2 57.44 14.98 6.10
C ARG A 2 55.99 14.96 6.51
N THR A 3 55.16 15.57 5.68
CA THR A 3 53.69 15.60 5.85
C THR A 3 53.12 14.27 5.37
N VAL A 4 52.57 13.47 6.26
CA VAL A 4 51.87 12.23 5.95
C VAL A 4 50.42 12.60 5.63
N ALA A 5 50.00 12.47 4.37
CA ALA A 5 48.62 12.62 3.96
C ALA A 5 47.85 11.34 4.33
N LEU A 6 46.89 11.47 5.23
CA LEU A 6 45.97 10.40 5.62
C LEU A 6 44.85 10.34 4.57
N ILE A 7 44.89 9.33 3.68
CA ILE A 7 43.82 9.06 2.74
C ILE A 7 42.77 8.25 3.49
N ALA A 8 41.64 8.89 3.84
CA ALA A 8 40.47 8.22 4.37
C ALA A 8 39.75 7.46 3.21
N LEU A 9 39.89 6.13 3.20
CA LEU A 9 39.19 5.26 2.30
C LEU A 9 37.72 5.16 2.77
N ILE A 10 36.82 5.92 2.13
CA ILE A 10 35.37 5.77 2.34
C ILE A 10 34.96 4.46 1.67
N MET A 11 34.83 3.41 2.47
CA MET A 11 34.15 2.20 2.03
C MET A 11 32.68 2.54 1.80
N LEU A 12 32.29 2.76 0.53
CA LEU A 12 30.88 2.68 0.15
C LEU A 12 30.45 1.23 0.43
N ALA A 13 29.71 1.05 1.51
CA ALA A 13 28.97 -0.19 1.71
C ALA A 13 27.97 -0.31 0.56
N CYS A 14 28.32 -1.10 -0.46
CA CYS A 14 27.38 -1.60 -1.45
C CYS A 14 26.34 -2.41 -0.65
N THR A 15 25.18 -1.81 -0.35
CA THR A 15 24.01 -2.60 0.06
C THR A 15 23.76 -3.58 -1.05
N PRO A 16 23.71 -4.89 -0.77
CA PRO A 16 23.42 -5.87 -1.80
C PRO A 16 22.07 -5.51 -2.40
N ALA A 17 22.02 -5.37 -3.73
CA ALA A 17 20.75 -5.30 -4.44
C ALA A 17 19.94 -6.51 -3.97
N HIS A 18 18.77 -6.27 -3.37
CA HIS A 18 17.87 -7.35 -2.96
C HIS A 18 17.60 -8.17 -4.22
N SER A 19 18.08 -9.41 -4.24
CA SER A 19 17.69 -10.35 -5.29
C SER A 19 16.17 -10.49 -5.18
N ALA A 20 15.47 -10.18 -6.26
CA ALA A 20 14.01 -10.28 -6.30
C ALA A 20 13.62 -11.70 -5.86
N TYR A 21 12.86 -11.80 -4.76
CA TYR A 21 12.32 -13.08 -4.32
C TYR A 21 11.38 -13.62 -5.43
N ILE A 22 11.62 -14.83 -5.87
CA ILE A 22 10.78 -15.50 -6.86
C ILE A 22 9.89 -16.48 -6.11
N PRO A 23 8.55 -16.33 -6.14
CA PRO A 23 7.65 -17.22 -5.44
C PRO A 23 7.76 -18.65 -6.01
N ARG A 24 7.55 -19.65 -5.16
CA ARG A 24 7.53 -21.06 -5.57
C ARG A 24 6.28 -21.39 -6.36
N ASP A 25 5.20 -20.69 -6.06
CA ASP A 25 3.94 -20.81 -6.75
C ASP A 25 4.02 -20.20 -8.15
N ARG A 26 3.89 -21.05 -9.19
CA ARG A 26 4.00 -20.65 -10.60
C ARG A 26 2.86 -19.73 -11.07
N GLU A 27 1.70 -19.79 -10.44
CA GLU A 27 0.60 -18.88 -10.78
C GLU A 27 0.90 -17.49 -10.26
N LEU A 28 1.42 -17.36 -9.02
CA LEU A 28 1.86 -16.08 -8.47
C LEU A 28 2.99 -15.42 -9.30
N GLN A 29 3.81 -16.22 -9.99
CA GLN A 29 4.84 -15.68 -10.90
C GLN A 29 4.27 -14.97 -12.13
N ARG A 30 3.00 -15.23 -12.49
CA ARG A 30 2.32 -14.59 -13.63
C ARG A 30 1.59 -13.32 -13.25
N GLU A 31 1.34 -13.14 -11.96
CA GLU A 31 0.68 -11.97 -11.43
C GLU A 31 1.66 -10.79 -11.28
N PRO A 32 1.19 -9.55 -11.37
CA PRO A 32 2.04 -8.37 -11.20
C PRO A 32 2.36 -8.12 -9.72
N LEU A 33 3.03 -9.09 -9.09
CA LEU A 33 3.39 -9.12 -7.67
C LEU A 33 4.89 -8.99 -7.46
N TYR A 34 5.27 -8.37 -6.35
CA TYR A 34 6.66 -8.16 -5.91
C TYR A 34 6.79 -8.63 -4.47
N PHE A 35 7.72 -9.53 -4.18
CA PHE A 35 7.82 -10.19 -2.89
C PHE A 35 9.04 -9.69 -2.11
N TYR A 36 8.81 -9.28 -0.86
CA TYR A 36 9.82 -8.77 0.07
C TYR A 36 9.70 -9.55 1.39
N PRO A 37 10.44 -10.65 1.56
CA PRO A 37 10.47 -11.39 2.82
C PRO A 37 10.93 -10.52 3.98
N ALA A 38 10.37 -10.72 5.16
CA ALA A 38 10.81 -10.02 6.37
C ALA A 38 12.27 -10.30 6.68
N LEU A 39 13.01 -9.27 7.05
CA LEU A 39 14.43 -9.36 7.40
C LEU A 39 14.64 -9.16 8.91
N GLY A 40 15.67 -9.81 9.45
CA GLY A 40 16.21 -9.50 10.79
C GLY A 40 15.39 -9.98 11.99
N VAL A 41 14.36 -10.78 11.81
CA VAL A 41 13.48 -11.27 12.89
C VAL A 41 13.43 -12.80 12.89
N GLU A 42 14.58 -13.48 12.86
CA GLU A 42 14.73 -14.94 13.00
C GLU A 42 13.62 -15.78 12.31
N GLY A 43 13.18 -15.34 11.11
CA GLY A 43 12.16 -16.01 10.31
C GLY A 43 10.71 -15.82 10.76
N HIS A 44 10.44 -14.95 11.74
CA HIS A 44 9.09 -14.66 12.20
C HIS A 44 8.70 -13.21 11.85
N PRO A 45 7.97 -12.97 10.75
CA PRO A 45 7.46 -11.65 10.44
C PRO A 45 6.47 -11.14 11.51
N LYS A 46 6.44 -9.83 11.73
CA LYS A 46 5.48 -9.18 12.65
C LYS A 46 4.04 -9.28 12.11
N ALA A 47 3.88 -9.10 10.82
CA ALA A 47 2.61 -9.13 10.11
C ALA A 47 2.84 -9.29 8.60
N GLY A 48 1.78 -9.64 7.88
CA GLY A 48 1.71 -9.56 6.42
C GLY A 48 1.23 -8.19 5.97
N VAL A 49 1.91 -7.59 5.00
CA VAL A 49 1.49 -6.33 4.36
C VAL A 49 1.28 -6.57 2.87
N PHE A 50 0.06 -6.33 2.39
CA PHE A 50 -0.24 -6.35 0.97
C PHE A 50 -0.35 -4.90 0.47
N PHE A 51 0.63 -4.45 -0.34
CA PHE A 51 0.83 -3.05 -0.67
C PHE A 51 0.49 -2.76 -2.13
N LEU A 52 -0.62 -2.06 -2.38
CA LEU A 52 -1.10 -1.68 -3.70
C LEU A 52 -0.38 -0.42 -4.22
N GLY A 53 0.10 -0.49 -5.45
CA GLY A 53 0.65 0.64 -6.18
C GLY A 53 -0.41 1.67 -6.58
N ASN A 54 0.01 2.78 -7.17
CA ASN A 54 -0.90 3.83 -7.63
C ASN A 54 -1.32 3.64 -9.11
N ASP A 55 -1.96 4.65 -9.69
CA ASP A 55 -2.37 4.73 -11.10
C ASP A 55 -1.23 4.67 -12.12
N LEU A 56 0.01 4.82 -11.68
CA LEU A 56 1.23 4.63 -12.47
C LEU A 56 1.87 3.25 -12.27
N GLY A 57 1.25 2.39 -11.45
CA GLY A 57 1.72 1.05 -11.11
C GLY A 57 2.58 0.96 -9.85
N PHE A 58 3.28 -0.17 -9.69
CA PHE A 58 4.17 -0.43 -8.55
C PHE A 58 5.63 -0.12 -8.93
N TRP A 59 6.03 1.14 -8.79
CA TRP A 59 7.32 1.66 -9.27
C TRP A 59 8.34 1.85 -8.13
N GLN A 60 9.53 2.36 -8.47
CA GLN A 60 10.69 2.44 -7.56
C GLN A 60 10.41 3.01 -6.15
N ALA A 61 9.52 4.00 -6.01
CA ALA A 61 9.20 4.55 -4.69
C ALA A 61 8.41 3.55 -3.84
N HIS A 62 7.50 2.76 -4.44
CA HIS A 62 6.78 1.68 -3.76
C HIS A 62 7.77 0.57 -3.37
N GLN A 63 8.67 0.18 -4.26
CA GLN A 63 9.70 -0.83 -4.00
C GLN A 63 10.57 -0.44 -2.80
N LYS A 64 11.06 0.82 -2.77
CA LYS A 64 11.86 1.33 -1.65
C LYS A 64 11.11 1.31 -0.32
N LEU A 65 9.81 1.64 -0.33
CA LEU A 65 9.01 1.56 0.88
C LEU A 65 8.81 0.09 1.30
N ALA A 66 8.51 -0.80 0.36
CA ALA A 66 8.37 -2.23 0.65
C ALA A 66 9.66 -2.85 1.21
N GLU A 67 10.83 -2.54 0.63
CA GLU A 67 12.14 -2.94 1.14
C GLU A 67 12.38 -2.42 2.56
N ARG A 68 12.02 -1.17 2.82
CA ARG A 68 12.11 -0.57 4.14
C ARG A 68 11.23 -1.30 5.17
N LEU A 69 9.98 -1.58 4.83
CA LEU A 69 9.07 -2.32 5.70
C LEU A 69 9.56 -3.75 5.95
N ALA A 70 10.08 -4.40 4.92
CA ALA A 70 10.69 -5.72 5.05
C ALA A 70 11.90 -5.70 6.02
N SER A 71 12.73 -4.66 5.96
CA SER A 71 13.85 -4.47 6.90
C SER A 71 13.39 -4.22 8.35
N HIS A 72 12.12 -3.83 8.54
CA HIS A 72 11.49 -3.65 9.86
C HIS A 72 10.70 -4.88 10.33
N GLY A 73 10.83 -6.01 9.63
CA GLY A 73 10.25 -7.29 10.04
C GLY A 73 8.84 -7.54 9.53
N TYR A 74 8.36 -6.81 8.52
CA TYR A 74 7.10 -7.11 7.84
C TYR A 74 7.33 -8.01 6.62
N ALA A 75 6.48 -9.00 6.40
CA ALA A 75 6.42 -9.70 5.12
C ALA A 75 5.58 -8.87 4.15
N VAL A 76 6.20 -8.34 3.09
CA VAL A 76 5.51 -7.39 2.19
C VAL A 76 5.33 -8.00 0.81
N VAL A 77 4.11 -7.93 0.30
CA VAL A 77 3.79 -8.24 -1.10
C VAL A 77 3.35 -6.95 -1.77
N GLY A 78 4.15 -6.46 -2.71
CA GLY A 78 3.77 -5.35 -3.58
C GLY A 78 2.85 -5.82 -4.70
N PHE A 79 1.82 -5.07 -5.02
CA PHE A 79 0.85 -5.38 -6.06
C PHE A 79 0.69 -4.20 -7.02
N ASP A 80 1.05 -4.43 -8.29
CA ASP A 80 0.78 -3.48 -9.36
C ASP A 80 -0.67 -3.63 -9.82
N VAL A 81 -1.57 -3.04 -9.04
CA VAL A 81 -3.02 -3.10 -9.28
C VAL A 81 -3.40 -2.47 -10.62
N LYS A 82 -2.68 -1.44 -11.08
CA LYS A 82 -2.88 -0.85 -12.40
C LYS A 82 -2.63 -1.87 -13.51
N LYS A 83 -1.47 -2.51 -13.49
CA LYS A 83 -1.11 -3.54 -14.47
C LYS A 83 -2.06 -4.74 -14.43
N PHE A 84 -2.55 -5.11 -13.25
CA PHE A 84 -3.55 -6.16 -13.10
C PHE A 84 -4.89 -5.79 -13.77
N LEU A 85 -5.39 -4.60 -13.50
CA LEU A 85 -6.66 -4.12 -14.06
C LEU A 85 -6.58 -3.84 -15.58
N ASP A 86 -5.43 -3.43 -16.08
CA ASP A 86 -5.21 -3.19 -17.52
C ASP A 86 -5.28 -4.47 -18.38
N GLN A 87 -5.16 -5.63 -17.76
CA GLN A 87 -5.34 -6.92 -18.45
C GLN A 87 -6.82 -7.28 -18.64
N LEU A 88 -7.73 -6.58 -17.96
CA LEU A 88 -9.16 -6.81 -18.02
C LEU A 88 -9.81 -5.92 -19.09
N PRO A 89 -10.93 -6.36 -19.69
CA PRO A 89 -11.74 -5.50 -20.55
C PRO A 89 -12.12 -4.19 -19.85
N ASP A 90 -12.34 -3.15 -20.64
CA ASP A 90 -12.75 -1.84 -20.14
C ASP A 90 -14.22 -1.84 -19.73
N SER A 91 -14.49 -2.43 -18.58
CA SER A 91 -15.82 -2.54 -17.97
C SER A 91 -15.68 -2.37 -16.45
N ALA A 92 -16.21 -1.29 -15.90
CA ALA A 92 -16.18 -1.03 -14.47
C ALA A 92 -16.83 -2.17 -13.66
N LEU A 93 -17.99 -2.68 -14.08
CA LEU A 93 -18.68 -3.79 -13.41
C LEU A 93 -17.86 -5.09 -13.40
N LEU A 94 -17.15 -5.39 -14.49
CA LEU A 94 -16.28 -6.56 -14.54
C LEU A 94 -15.08 -6.37 -13.60
N ARG A 95 -14.48 -5.18 -13.58
CA ARG A 95 -13.33 -4.88 -12.73
C ARG A 95 -13.71 -4.90 -11.25
N ASP A 96 -14.87 -4.37 -10.86
CA ASP A 96 -15.41 -4.49 -9.50
C ASP A 96 -15.59 -5.97 -9.12
N SER A 97 -16.17 -6.79 -10.00
CA SER A 97 -16.35 -8.22 -9.75
C SER A 97 -15.01 -8.93 -9.56
N VAL A 98 -14.02 -8.66 -10.41
CA VAL A 98 -12.67 -9.25 -10.30
C VAL A 98 -11.97 -8.79 -9.03
N LEU A 99 -12.04 -7.50 -8.68
CA LEU A 99 -11.47 -7.01 -7.42
C LEU A 99 -12.09 -7.72 -6.21
N ALA A 100 -13.40 -7.95 -6.22
CA ALA A 100 -14.09 -8.60 -5.11
C ALA A 100 -13.80 -10.11 -5.02
N HIS A 101 -13.62 -10.80 -6.14
CA HIS A 101 -13.50 -12.26 -6.19
C HIS A 101 -12.04 -12.73 -6.24
N ASP A 102 -11.17 -12.04 -6.96
CA ASP A 102 -9.82 -12.55 -7.25
C ASP A 102 -8.76 -11.96 -6.31
N VAL A 103 -8.93 -10.69 -5.88
CA VAL A 103 -7.93 -10.03 -5.03
C VAL A 103 -7.87 -10.62 -3.60
N PRO A 104 -8.97 -10.92 -2.90
CA PRO A 104 -8.89 -11.54 -1.57
C PRO A 104 -8.12 -12.87 -1.54
N PRO A 105 -8.39 -13.87 -2.40
CA PRO A 105 -7.59 -15.10 -2.44
C PRO A 105 -6.15 -14.84 -2.89
N LEU A 106 -5.90 -13.87 -3.78
CA LEU A 106 -4.55 -13.49 -4.18
C LEU A 106 -3.73 -12.95 -3.00
N ILE A 107 -4.33 -12.10 -2.15
CA ILE A 107 -3.71 -11.60 -0.92
C ILE A 107 -3.31 -12.77 0.00
N LYS A 108 -4.24 -13.66 0.30
CA LYS A 108 -3.98 -14.80 1.19
C LYS A 108 -2.89 -15.72 0.65
N ARG A 109 -2.97 -16.07 -0.63
CA ARG A 109 -2.02 -16.96 -1.30
C ARG A 109 -0.62 -16.35 -1.39
N SER A 110 -0.52 -15.08 -1.70
CA SER A 110 0.78 -14.39 -1.80
C SER A 110 1.44 -14.18 -0.44
N LEU A 111 0.67 -13.90 0.62
CA LEU A 111 1.20 -13.83 1.99
C LEU A 111 1.57 -15.21 2.53
N HIS A 112 0.85 -16.28 2.14
CA HIS A 112 1.21 -17.65 2.44
C HIS A 112 2.61 -18.02 1.88
N GLU A 113 2.92 -17.58 0.68
CA GLU A 113 4.26 -17.77 0.06
C GLU A 113 5.39 -17.18 0.92
N LEU A 114 5.10 -16.11 1.68
CA LEU A 114 6.02 -15.49 2.64
C LEU A 114 5.86 -16.00 4.09
N GLY A 115 5.00 -17.01 4.32
CA GLY A 115 4.72 -17.56 5.65
C GLY A 115 4.00 -16.59 6.58
N ALA A 116 3.21 -15.66 6.05
CA ALA A 116 2.57 -14.58 6.81
C ALA A 116 1.04 -14.56 6.74
N ASP A 117 0.40 -15.55 6.12
CA ASP A 117 -1.06 -15.63 5.95
C ASP A 117 -1.83 -15.93 7.23
N HIS A 118 -1.14 -16.43 8.26
CA HIS A 118 -1.66 -16.73 9.60
C HIS A 118 -1.40 -15.62 10.62
N LEU A 119 -0.72 -14.57 10.21
CA LEU A 119 -0.41 -13.39 11.02
C LEU A 119 -1.45 -12.29 10.77
N PRO A 120 -1.48 -11.22 11.60
CA PRO A 120 -2.23 -10.02 11.28
C PRO A 120 -1.90 -9.51 9.89
N ILE A 121 -2.91 -9.13 9.12
CA ILE A 121 -2.74 -8.64 7.75
C ILE A 121 -3.09 -7.15 7.72
N VAL A 122 -2.23 -6.34 7.10
CA VAL A 122 -2.53 -4.95 6.77
C VAL A 122 -2.58 -4.81 5.25
N ILE A 123 -3.67 -4.25 4.75
CA ILE A 123 -3.74 -3.84 3.35
C ILE A 123 -3.25 -2.39 3.28
N ALA A 124 -2.18 -2.15 2.53
CA ALA A 124 -1.61 -0.83 2.35
C ALA A 124 -1.83 -0.35 0.92
N GLY A 125 -1.93 0.94 0.70
CA GLY A 125 -2.01 1.49 -0.65
C GLY A 125 -1.59 2.95 -0.72
N HIS A 126 -1.22 3.40 -1.92
CA HIS A 126 -0.90 4.79 -2.20
C HIS A 126 -1.78 5.36 -3.30
N SER A 127 -2.40 6.53 -3.05
CA SER A 127 -3.28 7.21 -4.02
C SER A 127 -4.37 6.23 -4.50
N PHE A 128 -4.54 5.98 -5.78
CA PHE A 128 -5.42 4.96 -6.33
C PHE A 128 -5.35 3.62 -5.58
N GLY A 129 -4.16 3.14 -5.27
CA GLY A 129 -3.99 1.89 -4.50
C GLY A 129 -4.55 1.97 -3.08
N ALA A 130 -4.56 3.15 -2.45
CA ALA A 130 -5.20 3.37 -1.15
C ALA A 130 -6.73 3.30 -1.26
N ASP A 131 -7.28 3.86 -2.34
CA ASP A 131 -8.71 3.85 -2.62
C ASP A 131 -9.21 2.44 -2.90
N ILE A 132 -8.46 1.66 -3.71
CA ILE A 132 -8.76 0.25 -3.97
C ILE A 132 -8.59 -0.63 -2.72
N ALA A 133 -7.60 -0.34 -1.86
CA ALA A 133 -7.44 -1.06 -0.59
C ALA A 133 -8.67 -0.89 0.32
N LEU A 134 -9.17 0.34 0.46
CA LEU A 134 -10.39 0.65 1.22
C LEU A 134 -11.62 0.04 0.56
N TRP A 135 -11.73 0.12 -0.77
CA TRP A 135 -12.82 -0.49 -1.52
C TRP A 135 -12.86 -2.01 -1.35
N THR A 136 -11.71 -2.66 -1.46
CA THR A 136 -11.60 -4.12 -1.32
C THR A 136 -12.07 -4.57 0.05
N GLU A 137 -11.58 -3.95 1.13
CA GLU A 137 -11.97 -4.35 2.48
C GLU A 137 -13.43 -4.00 2.82
N ALA A 138 -14.00 -2.98 2.19
CA ALA A 138 -15.41 -2.62 2.35
C ALA A 138 -16.36 -3.58 1.62
N ASN A 139 -15.99 -4.08 0.43
CA ASN A 139 -16.88 -4.85 -0.44
C ASN A 139 -16.58 -6.36 -0.43
N ALA A 140 -15.37 -6.76 -0.10
CA ALA A 140 -14.93 -8.15 -0.03
C ALA A 140 -13.99 -8.36 1.19
N PRO A 141 -14.50 -8.24 2.42
CA PRO A 141 -13.69 -8.31 3.64
C PRO A 141 -12.84 -9.57 3.73
N ILE A 142 -11.57 -9.39 4.08
CA ILE A 142 -10.59 -10.48 4.08
C ILE A 142 -10.34 -10.95 5.52
N PRO A 143 -10.54 -12.25 5.83
CA PRO A 143 -10.25 -12.78 7.15
C PRO A 143 -8.79 -12.58 7.54
N GLY A 144 -8.54 -12.04 8.75
CA GLY A 144 -7.21 -11.74 9.27
C GLY A 144 -6.71 -10.35 8.94
N VAL A 145 -7.47 -9.54 8.18
CA VAL A 145 -7.16 -8.11 8.03
C VAL A 145 -7.53 -7.39 9.32
N VAL A 146 -6.53 -6.74 9.90
CA VAL A 146 -6.64 -5.93 11.14
C VAL A 146 -6.66 -4.43 10.84
N GLY A 147 -6.12 -4.03 9.67
CA GLY A 147 -6.08 -2.63 9.32
C GLY A 147 -5.82 -2.32 7.85
N VAL A 148 -6.16 -1.07 7.48
CA VAL A 148 -5.84 -0.48 6.18
C VAL A 148 -4.91 0.71 6.40
N LEU A 149 -3.75 0.72 5.73
CA LEU A 149 -2.84 1.87 5.66
C LEU A 149 -3.08 2.63 4.36
N ALA A 150 -3.78 3.76 4.43
CA ALA A 150 -4.11 4.59 3.29
C ALA A 150 -3.15 5.79 3.18
N LEU A 151 -2.24 5.75 2.20
CA LEU A 151 -1.29 6.82 1.91
C LEU A 151 -1.83 7.72 0.81
N GLY A 152 -2.30 8.90 1.16
CA GLY A 152 -2.80 9.90 0.22
C GLY A 152 -4.02 9.44 -0.61
N PRO A 153 -5.10 8.91 0.01
CA PRO A 153 -6.29 8.53 -0.77
C PRO A 153 -6.94 9.75 -1.45
N THR A 154 -7.67 9.53 -2.54
CA THR A 154 -8.44 10.56 -3.23
C THR A 154 -9.85 10.66 -2.67
N ARG A 155 -10.66 11.59 -3.14
CA ARG A 155 -12.05 11.74 -2.69
C ARG A 155 -12.99 10.72 -3.34
N ARG A 156 -12.80 10.49 -4.63
CA ARG A 156 -13.56 9.54 -5.44
C ARG A 156 -12.62 8.84 -6.40
N ASP A 157 -12.91 7.59 -6.66
CA ASP A 157 -12.13 6.80 -7.60
C ASP A 157 -13.01 5.78 -8.33
N HIS A 158 -12.43 5.05 -9.27
CA HIS A 158 -13.05 3.92 -9.95
C HIS A 158 -11.98 2.92 -10.45
N PRO A 159 -12.31 1.64 -10.62
CA PRO A 159 -11.31 0.63 -11.01
C PRO A 159 -10.86 0.71 -12.47
N ALA A 160 -11.47 1.55 -13.29
CA ALA A 160 -11.13 1.72 -14.70
C ALA A 160 -10.32 3.01 -14.91
N ILE A 161 -9.01 3.00 -14.58
CA ILE A 161 -8.14 4.16 -14.74
C ILE A 161 -7.98 4.52 -16.21
N THR A 162 -8.32 5.76 -16.56
CA THR A 162 -8.20 6.33 -17.90
C THR A 162 -7.06 7.34 -17.98
N ILE A 163 -6.69 7.74 -19.21
CA ILE A 163 -5.76 8.85 -19.45
C ILE A 163 -6.29 10.15 -18.81
N ARG A 164 -7.62 10.32 -18.76
CA ARG A 164 -8.26 11.48 -18.14
C ARG A 164 -7.97 11.56 -16.64
N ASP A 165 -8.04 10.42 -15.94
CA ASP A 165 -7.74 10.33 -14.50
C ASP A 165 -6.27 10.69 -14.24
N GLN A 166 -5.37 10.17 -15.08
CA GLN A 166 -3.94 10.48 -15.00
C GLN A 166 -3.64 11.96 -15.27
N MET A 167 -4.48 12.64 -16.05
CA MET A 167 -4.38 14.07 -16.32
C MET A 167 -5.05 14.97 -15.27
N ASN A 168 -5.55 14.41 -14.16
CA ASN A 168 -6.27 15.16 -13.10
C ASN A 168 -7.44 16.02 -13.64
N SER A 169 -8.22 15.51 -14.57
CA SER A 169 -9.28 16.27 -15.23
C SER A 169 -10.62 16.29 -14.47
N GLY A 170 -10.61 16.12 -13.16
CA GLY A 170 -11.78 16.18 -12.28
C GLY A 170 -12.07 14.86 -11.57
N GLU A 171 -13.07 14.88 -10.69
CA GLU A 171 -13.53 13.66 -10.01
C GLU A 171 -14.18 12.70 -11.00
N PRO A 172 -13.93 11.39 -10.90
CA PRO A 172 -14.57 10.40 -11.75
C PRO A 172 -16.08 10.34 -11.46
N THR A 173 -16.87 10.30 -12.53
CA THR A 173 -18.33 10.20 -12.49
C THR A 173 -18.86 9.04 -13.30
N GLU A 174 -17.99 8.25 -13.90
CA GLU A 174 -18.28 7.07 -14.71
C GLU A 174 -18.98 5.98 -13.86
N PRO A 175 -19.76 5.09 -14.49
CA PRO A 175 -20.34 3.92 -13.81
C PRO A 175 -19.24 3.10 -13.11
N GLY A 176 -19.46 2.72 -11.85
CA GLY A 176 -18.48 2.06 -10.99
C GLY A 176 -17.60 3.01 -10.18
N SER A 177 -17.78 4.34 -10.34
CA SER A 177 -17.10 5.31 -9.45
C SER A 177 -17.67 5.25 -8.05
N PHE A 178 -16.79 5.31 -7.06
CA PHE A 178 -17.15 5.22 -5.65
C PHE A 178 -16.58 6.40 -4.85
N ALA A 179 -17.26 6.77 -3.77
CA ALA A 179 -16.76 7.75 -2.80
C ALA A 179 -15.95 7.01 -1.74
N VAL A 180 -14.74 7.50 -1.45
CA VAL A 180 -13.79 6.85 -0.53
C VAL A 180 -14.29 6.92 0.92
N ASP A 181 -14.97 7.98 1.32
CA ASP A 181 -15.57 8.08 2.66
C ASP A 181 -16.71 7.05 2.88
N GLU A 182 -17.43 6.65 1.82
CA GLU A 182 -18.40 5.54 1.89
C GLU A 182 -17.69 4.20 2.12
N GLN A 183 -16.57 3.96 1.44
CA GLN A 183 -15.79 2.75 1.66
C GLN A 183 -15.23 2.69 3.08
N ILE A 184 -14.74 3.82 3.61
CA ILE A 184 -14.31 3.92 5.00
C ILE A 184 -15.46 3.57 5.97
N ARG A 185 -16.69 4.06 5.73
CA ARG A 185 -17.85 3.70 6.56
C ARG A 185 -18.21 2.22 6.51
N ASN A 186 -18.09 1.63 5.31
CA ASN A 186 -18.48 0.24 5.04
C ASN A 186 -17.40 -0.78 5.41
N THR A 187 -16.15 -0.36 5.61
CA THR A 187 -15.08 -1.22 6.14
C THR A 187 -15.52 -1.84 7.47
N PRO A 188 -15.30 -3.15 7.70
CA PRO A 188 -15.73 -3.83 8.93
C PRO A 188 -15.32 -3.11 10.20
N PRO A 189 -16.18 -3.06 11.24
CA PRO A 189 -15.92 -2.28 12.45
C PRO A 189 -14.63 -2.64 13.21
N LYS A 190 -14.18 -3.87 13.07
CA LYS A 190 -12.94 -4.38 13.68
C LYS A 190 -11.66 -3.95 12.94
N VAL A 191 -11.78 -3.44 11.71
CA VAL A 191 -10.63 -3.04 10.90
C VAL A 191 -10.28 -1.58 11.19
N HIS A 192 -9.08 -1.34 11.65
CA HIS A 192 -8.56 0.00 11.90
C HIS A 192 -8.01 0.64 10.61
N ILE A 193 -8.07 1.97 10.53
CA ILE A 193 -7.61 2.69 9.35
C ILE A 193 -6.55 3.72 9.77
N ALA A 194 -5.36 3.62 9.19
CA ALA A 194 -4.34 4.65 9.32
C ALA A 194 -4.27 5.47 8.04
N LEU A 195 -4.79 6.70 8.09
CA LEU A 195 -4.73 7.63 6.97
C LEU A 195 -3.52 8.54 7.13
N MET A 196 -2.66 8.58 6.13
CA MET A 196 -1.47 9.44 6.11
C MET A 196 -1.49 10.36 4.88
N ARG A 197 -1.24 11.63 5.11
CA ARG A 197 -1.38 12.67 4.10
C ARG A 197 -0.20 13.64 4.11
N GLY A 198 0.30 14.02 2.95
CA GLY A 198 1.28 15.10 2.83
C GLY A 198 0.67 16.47 3.18
N ALA A 199 1.43 17.32 3.88
CA ALA A 199 0.96 18.65 4.27
C ALA A 199 0.58 19.55 3.08
N SER A 200 1.21 19.34 1.92
CA SER A 200 0.97 20.08 0.67
C SER A 200 0.09 19.31 -0.34
N ASP A 201 -0.56 18.23 0.10
CA ASP A 201 -1.45 17.45 -0.74
C ASP A 201 -2.76 18.21 -1.00
N LYS A 202 -3.20 18.29 -2.25
CA LYS A 202 -4.44 18.97 -2.65
C LYS A 202 -5.68 18.30 -2.08
N GLU A 203 -5.63 16.95 -1.93
CA GLU A 203 -6.74 16.13 -1.48
C GLU A 203 -7.05 16.29 0.02
N ARG A 204 -6.27 17.07 0.77
CA ARG A 204 -6.51 17.37 2.19
C ARG A 204 -7.90 17.92 2.50
N THR A 205 -8.54 18.53 1.54
CA THR A 205 -9.91 19.04 1.69
C THR A 205 -10.93 17.94 2.02
N SER A 206 -10.65 16.70 1.61
CA SER A 206 -11.49 15.52 1.84
C SER A 206 -11.26 14.87 3.22
N ASP A 207 -10.14 15.16 3.88
CA ASP A 207 -9.71 14.45 5.10
C ASP A 207 -10.71 14.56 6.26
N ARG A 208 -11.40 15.71 6.39
CA ARG A 208 -12.44 15.88 7.42
C ARG A 208 -13.57 14.85 7.24
N GLY A 209 -13.99 14.60 6.01
CA GLY A 209 -15.00 13.58 5.67
C GLY A 209 -14.52 12.19 6.01
N PHE A 210 -13.27 11.87 5.69
CA PHE A 210 -12.65 10.57 5.98
C PHE A 210 -12.54 10.31 7.48
N ILE A 211 -12.06 11.29 8.25
CA ILE A 211 -11.97 11.20 9.72
C ILE A 211 -13.35 10.97 10.34
N ALA A 212 -14.37 11.71 9.88
CA ALA A 212 -15.74 11.53 10.34
C ALA A 212 -16.30 10.15 9.98
N ALA A 213 -15.99 9.64 8.79
CA ALA A 213 -16.42 8.32 8.32
C ALA A 213 -15.77 7.17 9.11
N GLY A 214 -14.49 7.30 9.45
CA GLY A 214 -13.73 6.28 10.19
C GLY A 214 -13.97 6.29 11.69
N GLY A 215 -14.34 7.45 12.26
CA GLY A 215 -14.61 7.61 13.69
C GLY A 215 -13.42 7.17 14.55
N SER A 216 -13.68 6.42 15.62
CA SER A 216 -12.65 5.93 16.56
C SER A 216 -11.67 4.92 15.95
N ARG A 217 -12.00 4.34 14.79
CA ARG A 217 -11.11 3.40 14.07
C ARG A 217 -10.05 4.11 13.23
N MET A 218 -10.18 5.42 13.04
CA MET A 218 -9.31 6.20 12.17
C MET A 218 -8.18 6.85 12.97
N SER A 219 -6.95 6.54 12.62
CA SER A 219 -5.80 7.36 12.95
C SER A 219 -5.43 8.24 11.76
N TYR A 220 -5.17 9.53 12.01
CA TYR A 220 -4.85 10.48 10.96
C TYR A 220 -3.50 11.16 11.21
N THR A 221 -2.64 11.11 10.22
CA THR A 221 -1.28 11.68 10.31
C THR A 221 -0.98 12.58 9.12
N VAL A 222 -0.61 13.82 9.41
CA VAL A 222 -0.08 14.75 8.38
C VAL A 222 1.43 14.70 8.39
N ILE A 223 2.02 14.43 7.21
CA ILE A 223 3.46 14.38 7.02
C ILE A 223 3.96 15.77 6.62
N PRO A 224 4.75 16.44 7.47
CA PRO A 224 5.27 17.78 7.16
C PRO A 224 6.09 17.78 5.87
N PHE A 225 5.98 18.85 5.09
CA PHE A 225 6.72 19.08 3.84
C PHE A 225 6.49 18.05 2.73
N ALA A 226 5.64 17.06 2.93
CA ALA A 226 5.29 16.09 1.92
C ALA A 226 4.12 16.60 1.04
N SER A 227 4.10 16.13 -0.19
CA SER A 227 3.01 16.31 -1.16
C SER A 227 2.23 15.00 -1.33
N HIS A 228 1.37 14.91 -2.35
CA HIS A 228 0.71 13.66 -2.75
C HIS A 228 1.69 12.57 -3.19
N SER A 229 2.88 12.94 -3.67
CA SER A 229 3.87 12.00 -4.20
C SER A 229 4.42 11.06 -3.13
N LEU A 230 4.41 9.75 -3.40
CA LEU A 230 5.01 8.75 -2.51
C LEU A 230 6.49 9.02 -2.22
N LYS A 231 7.24 9.62 -3.16
CA LYS A 231 8.63 10.04 -2.91
C LYS A 231 8.78 10.96 -1.72
N SER A 232 7.81 11.87 -1.52
CA SER A 232 7.82 12.77 -0.37
C SER A 232 7.30 12.08 0.90
N LEU A 233 6.33 11.17 0.77
CA LEU A 233 5.76 10.43 1.89
C LEU A 233 6.77 9.44 2.50
N ILE A 234 7.58 8.75 1.69
CA ILE A 234 8.56 7.77 2.17
C ILE A 234 9.69 8.40 3.00
N ILE A 235 9.92 9.71 2.90
CA ILE A 235 10.85 10.42 3.79
C ILE A 235 10.40 10.28 5.25
N ALA A 236 9.10 10.17 5.48
CA ALA A 236 8.51 9.92 6.78
C ALA A 236 8.42 8.41 7.13
N GLY A 237 9.31 7.57 6.59
CA GLY A 237 9.33 6.12 6.84
C GLY A 237 9.10 5.74 8.29
N PRO A 238 9.78 6.35 9.30
CA PRO A 238 9.51 6.06 10.71
C PRO A 238 8.07 6.36 11.17
N MET A 239 7.36 7.28 10.51
CA MET A 239 5.93 7.54 10.81
C MET A 239 5.04 6.46 10.21
N ILE A 240 5.37 5.99 9.00
CA ILE A 240 4.66 4.88 8.34
C ILE A 240 4.82 3.59 9.13
N GLU A 241 6.04 3.31 9.59
CA GLU A 241 6.32 2.14 10.45
C GLU A 241 5.52 2.17 11.75
N ARG A 242 5.49 3.32 12.44
CA ARG A 242 4.67 3.47 13.65
C ARG A 242 3.18 3.30 13.38
N ALA A 243 2.69 3.78 12.24
CA ALA A 243 1.30 3.59 11.85
C ALA A 243 0.98 2.10 11.64
N LEU A 244 1.88 1.35 10.99
CA LEU A 244 1.76 -0.10 10.83
C LEU A 244 1.86 -0.84 12.16
N ASP A 245 2.87 -0.52 13.00
CA ASP A 245 3.00 -1.12 14.34
C ASP A 245 1.72 -0.88 15.18
N HIS A 246 1.10 0.30 15.07
CA HIS A 246 -0.16 0.60 15.75
C HIS A 246 -1.32 -0.23 15.21
N LEU A 247 -1.48 -0.37 13.89
CA LEU A 247 -2.53 -1.21 13.29
C LEU A 247 -2.43 -2.67 13.73
N VAL A 248 -1.21 -3.20 13.82
CA VAL A 248 -0.94 -4.59 14.22
C VAL A 248 -1.14 -4.81 15.73
N ALA A 249 -0.90 -3.79 16.55
CA ALA A 249 -1.03 -3.90 18.02
C ALA A 249 -2.47 -3.72 18.54
N THR A 250 -3.41 -3.30 17.70
CA THR A 250 -4.83 -3.05 18.06
C THR A 250 -5.73 -4.27 17.86
N ASP A 251 -5.17 -5.40 17.40
CA ASP A 251 -5.87 -6.68 17.23
C ASP A 251 -6.08 -7.43 18.56
#